data_dade6f9e64320f90f7b9591a4fdbc977
#
_entry.id   dade6f9e64320f90f7b9591a4fdbc977
#
_cell.length_a   1.000
_cell.length_b   1.000
_cell.length_c   1.000
_cell.angle_alpha   90.00
_cell.angle_beta   90.00
_cell.angle_gamma   90.00
#
_symmetry.space_group_name_H-M   'P 1'
#
loop_
_entity.id
_entity.type
_entity.pdbx_description
1 polymer ?
#
loop_
_entity_poly.entity_id
_entity_poly.type
_entity_poly.pdbx_seq_one_letter_code
_entity_poly.pdbx_strand_id
1 'polypeptide(L)'
;MKKHVLTLVLALAACLQLTLPAAAGYKSYADVQDGHWSSSSVERAIDLGLFQGVTEETFGWGQPMSRAAFAAALMRLLDWEEVDSEASIFSDVTEDRWFYTAVETAHANGALSAGHPEFRPTDGITREEMAAMLIRALGYTSLAGYVSEYGCPFSDVSTNKGFITVAYDMGLMGGVGQDRFDPTGIATREQAAAVLVRVYDCLSARPVQLSSGSAYRQIAVDTPRASQGDALPTTPLEPLAELYEALREMKETGVDMSRTALRLTAGGMRTLTSDGYVLSSDPLTAEEVEELLGQPDVNDYYSERYQSAYCIYEPNPYQTAVVWYQSDESLAAKLQLGLLFGVTRYTLE
;
A
#
# COMPACT_ATOMS: atom_id res chain seq x y z
N MET A 1 14.71 -8.45 18.85
CA MET A 1 13.44 -7.86 18.38
C MET A 1 13.24 -6.40 18.75
N LYS A 2 13.18 -5.95 20.00
CA LYS A 2 12.97 -4.50 20.30
C LYS A 2 13.95 -3.53 19.61
N LYS A 3 15.18 -3.96 19.32
CA LYS A 3 16.17 -3.15 18.58
C LYS A 3 15.96 -3.21 17.07
N HIS A 4 15.42 -4.30 16.51
CA HIS A 4 15.22 -4.46 15.07
C HIS A 4 13.88 -3.87 14.61
N VAL A 5 12.81 -4.00 15.39
CA VAL A 5 11.51 -3.31 15.14
C VAL A 5 11.71 -1.79 15.12
N LEU A 6 12.52 -1.27 16.06
CA LEU A 6 12.86 0.15 16.06
C LEU A 6 13.72 0.53 14.84
N THR A 7 14.54 -0.40 14.34
CA THR A 7 15.41 -0.18 13.18
C THR A 7 14.64 -0.22 11.86
N LEU A 8 13.58 -1.03 11.73
CA LEU A 8 12.78 -1.11 10.50
C LEU A 8 11.66 -0.06 10.46
N VAL A 9 11.05 0.29 11.58
CA VAL A 9 10.20 1.48 11.68
C VAL A 9 11.04 2.75 11.43
N LEU A 10 12.31 2.75 11.85
CA LEU A 10 13.29 3.75 11.43
C LEU A 10 13.79 3.55 10.00
N ALA A 11 13.78 2.33 9.43
CA ALA A 11 14.15 2.09 8.05
C ALA A 11 13.01 2.39 7.07
N LEU A 12 11.73 2.13 7.40
CA LEU A 12 10.61 2.70 6.65
C LEU A 12 10.59 4.24 6.75
N ALA A 13 10.92 4.79 7.94
CA ALA A 13 11.15 6.22 8.11
C ALA A 13 12.50 6.69 7.53
N ALA A 14 13.46 5.79 7.30
CA ALA A 14 14.76 6.09 6.70
C ALA A 14 14.78 5.82 5.19
N CYS A 15 14.00 4.86 4.69
CA CYS A 15 13.74 4.72 3.25
C CYS A 15 12.91 5.89 2.71
N LEU A 16 12.10 6.55 3.57
CA LEU A 16 11.50 7.86 3.28
C LEU A 16 12.37 9.04 3.78
N GLN A 17 13.63 8.83 4.08
CA GLN A 17 14.59 9.95 4.03
C GLN A 17 14.87 10.24 2.56
N LEU A 18 13.80 10.73 1.89
CA LEU A 18 13.94 11.56 0.72
C LEU A 18 15.05 12.56 1.08
N THR A 19 16.26 12.30 0.58
CA THR A 19 17.24 13.36 0.40
C THR A 19 16.56 14.31 -0.58
N LEU A 20 15.75 15.22 -0.02
CA LEU A 20 15.22 16.33 -0.81
C LEU A 20 16.45 16.92 -1.50
N PRO A 21 16.49 16.97 -2.83
CA PRO A 21 17.49 17.79 -3.49
C PRO A 21 17.38 19.15 -2.82
N ALA A 22 18.52 19.74 -2.43
CA ALA A 22 18.61 21.02 -1.75
C ALA A 22 17.66 21.98 -2.45
N ALA A 23 16.75 22.58 -1.68
CA ALA A 23 15.63 23.40 -2.11
C ALA A 23 15.90 24.06 -3.46
N ALA A 24 15.40 23.45 -4.52
CA ALA A 24 15.31 24.11 -5.83
C ALA A 24 14.40 25.32 -5.57
N GLY A 25 14.92 26.52 -5.76
CA GLY A 25 14.19 27.73 -5.46
C GLY A 25 12.81 27.65 -6.12
N TYR A 26 11.77 28.07 -5.37
CA TYR A 26 10.38 28.08 -5.77
C TYR A 26 10.22 28.39 -7.27
N LYS A 27 9.87 27.39 -8.06
CA LYS A 27 9.65 27.52 -9.48
C LYS A 27 8.16 27.69 -9.74
N SER A 28 7.75 28.93 -9.95
CA SER A 28 6.40 29.25 -10.38
C SER A 28 6.26 29.00 -11.89
N TYR A 29 5.19 28.33 -12.29
CA TYR A 29 4.84 28.15 -13.70
C TYR A 29 3.69 29.08 -14.07
N ALA A 30 3.78 29.70 -15.24
CA ALA A 30 2.85 30.74 -15.68
C ALA A 30 1.40 30.24 -15.91
N ASP A 31 1.25 28.94 -16.17
CA ASP A 31 -0.05 28.31 -16.41
C ASP A 31 -0.71 27.72 -15.13
N VAL A 32 -0.07 27.80 -13.97
CA VAL A 32 -0.66 27.38 -12.70
C VAL A 32 -1.50 28.51 -12.13
N GLN A 33 -2.81 28.28 -12.04
CA GLN A 33 -3.78 29.30 -11.64
C GLN A 33 -3.80 29.48 -10.12
N ASP A 34 -3.52 30.68 -9.64
CA ASP A 34 -3.63 31.03 -8.22
C ASP A 34 -5.06 30.81 -7.71
N GLY A 35 -5.17 30.21 -6.50
CA GLY A 35 -6.45 29.98 -5.85
C GLY A 35 -7.29 28.84 -6.43
N HIS A 36 -6.81 28.14 -7.45
CA HIS A 36 -7.43 26.89 -7.89
C HIS A 36 -7.21 25.77 -6.85
N TRP A 37 -8.15 24.83 -6.75
CA TRP A 37 -8.12 23.76 -5.74
C TRP A 37 -6.84 22.91 -5.75
N SER A 38 -6.17 22.80 -6.88
CA SER A 38 -4.96 22.00 -7.07
C SER A 38 -3.65 22.80 -7.08
N SER A 39 -3.68 24.13 -7.00
CA SER A 39 -2.47 24.97 -7.07
C SER A 39 -1.43 24.54 -6.04
N SER A 40 -1.83 24.45 -4.77
CA SER A 40 -0.94 24.04 -3.69
C SER A 40 -0.39 22.61 -3.86
N SER A 41 -1.19 21.71 -4.42
CA SER A 41 -0.73 20.33 -4.71
C SER A 41 0.27 20.31 -5.86
N VAL A 42 0.07 21.12 -6.90
CA VAL A 42 1.02 21.24 -8.01
C VAL A 42 2.35 21.82 -7.52
N GLU A 43 2.33 22.93 -6.78
CA GLU A 43 3.52 23.51 -6.17
C GLU A 43 4.28 22.51 -5.32
N ARG A 44 3.56 21.81 -4.45
CA ARG A 44 4.15 20.79 -3.57
C ARG A 44 4.72 19.60 -4.36
N ALA A 45 4.05 19.15 -5.42
CA ALA A 45 4.56 18.08 -6.28
C ALA A 45 5.86 18.46 -7.00
N ILE A 46 6.00 19.75 -7.34
CA ILE A 46 7.23 20.29 -7.92
C ILE A 46 8.34 20.35 -6.85
N ASP A 47 8.04 20.88 -5.67
CA ASP A 47 9.00 20.98 -4.56
C ASP A 47 9.51 19.59 -4.11
N LEU A 48 8.65 18.57 -4.18
CA LEU A 48 8.99 17.19 -3.91
C LEU A 48 9.75 16.50 -5.07
N GLY A 49 9.96 17.18 -6.21
CA GLY A 49 10.62 16.59 -7.36
C GLY A 49 9.78 15.52 -8.10
N LEU A 50 8.51 15.36 -7.75
CA LEU A 50 7.62 14.36 -8.38
C LEU A 50 7.27 14.77 -9.82
N PHE A 51 7.13 16.07 -10.04
CA PHE A 51 6.79 16.65 -11.33
C PHE A 51 7.79 17.73 -11.75
N GLN A 52 7.92 17.88 -13.05
CA GLN A 52 8.60 18.99 -13.70
C GLN A 52 7.64 19.63 -14.69
N GLY A 53 7.92 20.85 -15.13
CA GLY A 53 7.18 21.49 -16.22
C GLY A 53 7.33 20.74 -17.54
N VAL A 54 6.35 20.91 -18.42
CA VAL A 54 6.44 20.43 -19.82
C VAL A 54 7.38 21.33 -20.62
N THR A 55 7.56 22.57 -20.17
CA THR A 55 8.58 23.52 -20.61
C THR A 55 9.22 24.18 -19.39
N GLU A 56 10.18 25.09 -19.62
CA GLU A 56 10.76 25.89 -18.55
C GLU A 56 9.74 26.85 -17.91
N GLU A 57 8.69 27.25 -18.62
CA GLU A 57 7.72 28.28 -18.20
C GLU A 57 6.35 27.68 -17.83
N THR A 58 6.02 26.45 -18.28
CA THR A 58 4.68 25.85 -18.13
C THR A 58 4.72 24.49 -17.46
N PHE A 59 3.82 24.30 -16.51
CA PHE A 59 3.58 23.00 -15.85
C PHE A 59 2.86 22.02 -16.78
N GLY A 60 2.05 22.50 -17.71
CA GLY A 60 1.12 21.71 -18.51
C GLY A 60 -0.24 21.54 -17.82
N TRP A 61 -0.74 22.62 -17.22
CA TRP A 61 -2.05 22.64 -16.58
C TRP A 61 -3.18 22.29 -17.54
N GLY A 62 -4.09 21.42 -17.11
CA GLY A 62 -5.19 20.93 -17.95
C GLY A 62 -4.79 19.91 -19.01
N GLN A 63 -3.50 19.65 -19.20
CA GLN A 63 -3.05 18.63 -20.15
C GLN A 63 -3.27 17.21 -19.61
N PRO A 64 -3.58 16.24 -20.50
CA PRO A 64 -3.63 14.84 -20.13
C PRO A 64 -2.32 14.37 -19.49
N MET A 65 -2.43 13.59 -18.42
CA MET A 65 -1.31 12.85 -17.84
C MET A 65 -1.08 11.59 -18.66
N SER A 66 0.11 11.40 -19.24
CA SER A 66 0.39 10.14 -19.93
C SER A 66 0.65 8.99 -18.93
N ARG A 67 0.36 7.76 -19.37
CA ARG A 67 0.58 6.55 -18.57
C ARG A 67 2.04 6.40 -18.13
N ALA A 68 2.98 6.66 -19.05
CA ALA A 68 4.42 6.61 -18.73
C ALA A 68 4.85 7.71 -17.75
N ALA A 69 4.31 8.91 -17.89
CA ALA A 69 4.63 10.00 -16.97
C ALA A 69 4.10 9.72 -15.56
N PHE A 70 2.94 9.05 -15.44
CA PHE A 70 2.42 8.63 -14.14
C PHE A 70 3.26 7.52 -13.50
N ALA A 71 3.71 6.51 -14.27
CA ALA A 71 4.64 5.48 -13.80
C ALA A 71 5.96 6.09 -13.30
N ALA A 72 6.52 7.05 -14.04
CA ALA A 72 7.74 7.76 -13.62
C ALA A 72 7.54 8.61 -12.35
N ALA A 73 6.36 9.21 -12.17
CA ALA A 73 6.05 9.96 -10.96
C ALA A 73 5.85 9.02 -9.75
N LEU A 74 5.26 7.84 -9.93
CA LEU A 74 5.17 6.79 -8.90
C LEU A 74 6.54 6.27 -8.48
N MET A 75 7.44 5.99 -9.45
CA MET A 75 8.81 5.57 -9.16
C MET A 75 9.52 6.58 -8.25
N ARG A 76 9.39 7.88 -8.55
CA ARG A 76 9.97 8.94 -7.70
C ARG A 76 9.30 9.04 -6.34
N LEU A 77 7.96 8.94 -6.30
CA LEU A 77 7.20 9.02 -5.05
C LEU A 77 7.58 7.92 -4.06
N LEU A 78 7.75 6.69 -4.56
CA LEU A 78 8.01 5.50 -3.75
C LEU A 78 9.51 5.20 -3.61
N ASP A 79 10.36 6.08 -4.16
CA ASP A 79 11.83 5.98 -4.10
C ASP A 79 12.35 4.60 -4.55
N TRP A 80 11.75 4.06 -5.61
CA TRP A 80 12.14 2.76 -6.14
C TRP A 80 13.51 2.83 -6.81
N GLU A 81 14.35 1.86 -6.50
CA GLU A 81 15.61 1.66 -7.22
C GLU A 81 15.34 1.32 -8.69
N GLU A 82 16.08 1.97 -9.59
CA GLU A 82 15.95 1.73 -11.02
C GLU A 82 16.31 0.29 -11.37
N VAL A 83 15.42 -0.37 -12.10
CA VAL A 83 15.66 -1.74 -12.59
C VAL A 83 16.26 -1.66 -13.99
N ASP A 84 17.44 -2.26 -14.14
CA ASP A 84 18.09 -2.46 -15.44
C ASP A 84 17.53 -3.76 -16.05
N SER A 85 16.69 -3.63 -17.06
CA SER A 85 16.04 -4.75 -17.76
C SER A 85 16.68 -4.92 -19.13
N GLU A 86 17.08 -6.14 -19.47
CA GLU A 86 17.65 -6.44 -20.81
C GLU A 86 16.60 -6.35 -21.93
N ALA A 87 15.33 -6.50 -21.61
CA ALA A 87 14.23 -6.37 -22.56
C ALA A 87 12.90 -6.09 -21.84
N SER A 88 12.08 -5.21 -22.42
CA SER A 88 10.73 -4.98 -21.91
C SER A 88 9.80 -6.14 -22.21
N ILE A 89 8.87 -6.40 -21.27
CA ILE A 89 7.74 -7.30 -21.51
C ILE A 89 6.66 -6.65 -22.41
N PHE A 90 6.70 -5.32 -22.56
CA PHE A 90 5.77 -4.55 -23.36
C PHE A 90 6.36 -4.24 -24.73
N SER A 91 5.66 -4.63 -25.80
CA SER A 91 6.14 -4.50 -27.19
C SER A 91 6.32 -3.05 -27.66
N ASP A 92 5.68 -2.09 -27.01
CA ASP A 92 5.71 -0.67 -27.31
C ASP A 92 6.60 0.17 -26.35
N VAL A 93 7.39 -0.52 -25.50
CA VAL A 93 8.36 0.09 -24.58
C VAL A 93 9.76 -0.35 -24.99
N THR A 94 10.51 0.56 -25.62
CA THR A 94 11.85 0.31 -26.15
C THR A 94 12.92 1.11 -25.42
N GLU A 95 14.14 0.59 -25.34
CA GLU A 95 15.26 1.16 -24.55
C GLU A 95 15.62 2.63 -24.93
N ASP A 96 15.36 3.04 -26.17
CA ASP A 96 15.63 4.40 -26.65
C ASP A 96 14.64 5.43 -26.09
N ARG A 97 13.61 5.00 -25.37
CA ARG A 97 12.55 5.89 -24.87
C ARG A 97 12.86 6.36 -23.47
N TRP A 98 12.62 7.64 -23.20
CA TRP A 98 12.85 8.27 -21.90
C TRP A 98 12.13 7.61 -20.72
N PHE A 99 11.06 6.89 -20.99
CA PHE A 99 10.23 6.23 -19.98
C PHE A 99 10.58 4.76 -19.77
N TYR A 100 11.53 4.21 -20.52
CA TYR A 100 11.88 2.78 -20.45
C TYR A 100 12.15 2.33 -19.02
N THR A 101 13.16 2.90 -18.37
CA THR A 101 13.54 2.56 -17.00
C THR A 101 12.37 2.71 -16.01
N ALA A 102 11.59 3.79 -16.13
CA ALA A 102 10.45 4.03 -15.24
C ALA A 102 9.33 2.98 -15.40
N VAL A 103 9.04 2.56 -16.63
CA VAL A 103 8.03 1.54 -16.89
C VAL A 103 8.50 0.18 -16.42
N GLU A 104 9.75 -0.21 -16.69
CA GLU A 104 10.32 -1.48 -16.22
C GLU A 104 10.41 -1.52 -14.69
N THR A 105 10.85 -0.44 -14.06
CA THR A 105 10.88 -0.33 -12.59
C THR A 105 9.47 -0.43 -11.99
N ALA A 106 8.46 0.25 -12.56
CA ALA A 106 7.08 0.15 -12.10
C ALA A 106 6.48 -1.25 -12.29
N HIS A 107 6.88 -1.94 -13.38
CA HIS A 107 6.49 -3.33 -13.61
C HIS A 107 7.12 -4.28 -12.57
N ALA A 108 8.42 -4.16 -12.35
CA ALA A 108 9.16 -4.99 -11.39
C ALA A 108 8.64 -4.83 -9.96
N ASN A 109 8.15 -3.62 -9.61
CA ASN A 109 7.52 -3.34 -8.32
C ASN A 109 5.99 -3.62 -8.30
N GLY A 110 5.46 -4.34 -9.28
CA GLY A 110 4.08 -4.83 -9.30
C GLY A 110 3.01 -3.76 -9.59
N ALA A 111 3.39 -2.50 -9.89
CA ALA A 111 2.45 -1.43 -10.20
C ALA A 111 1.71 -1.65 -11.53
N LEU A 112 2.34 -2.37 -12.46
CA LEU A 112 1.81 -2.64 -13.79
C LEU A 112 1.41 -4.11 -13.92
N SER A 113 0.26 -4.34 -14.58
CA SER A 113 -0.20 -5.69 -14.91
C SER A 113 0.41 -6.13 -16.23
N ALA A 114 0.92 -7.36 -16.27
CA ALA A 114 1.41 -8.03 -17.48
C ALA A 114 0.29 -8.57 -18.40
N GLY A 115 -0.98 -8.24 -18.15
CA GLY A 115 -2.14 -8.81 -18.85
C GLY A 115 -2.31 -8.37 -20.32
N HIS A 116 -1.53 -7.39 -20.77
CA HIS A 116 -1.56 -6.87 -22.14
C HIS A 116 -0.15 -6.77 -22.71
N PRO A 117 0.04 -7.08 -24.02
CA PRO A 117 1.34 -6.99 -24.67
C PRO A 117 1.84 -5.54 -24.86
N GLU A 118 0.96 -4.56 -24.77
CA GLU A 118 1.26 -3.14 -24.91
C GLU A 118 0.97 -2.37 -23.62
N PHE A 119 1.89 -1.49 -23.23
CA PHE A 119 1.71 -0.59 -22.10
C PHE A 119 0.96 0.70 -22.48
N ARG A 120 1.03 1.13 -23.74
CA ARG A 120 0.48 2.39 -24.27
C ARG A 120 1.05 3.62 -23.54
N PRO A 121 2.37 3.82 -23.57
CA PRO A 121 3.07 4.79 -22.71
C PRO A 121 2.65 6.24 -22.94
N THR A 122 2.27 6.58 -24.18
CA THR A 122 1.93 7.96 -24.58
C THR A 122 0.43 8.30 -24.45
N ASP A 123 -0.42 7.28 -24.24
CA ASP A 123 -1.85 7.50 -24.04
C ASP A 123 -2.11 8.25 -22.73
N GLY A 124 -3.15 9.07 -22.71
CA GLY A 124 -3.67 9.65 -21.48
C GLY A 124 -4.12 8.55 -20.51
N ILE A 125 -3.66 8.59 -19.27
CA ILE A 125 -4.09 7.64 -18.25
C ILE A 125 -5.53 7.91 -17.85
N THR A 126 -6.38 6.88 -17.88
CA THR A 126 -7.74 7.02 -17.35
C THR A 126 -7.74 7.05 -15.83
N ARG A 127 -8.81 7.56 -15.23
CA ARG A 127 -8.93 7.62 -13.76
C ARG A 127 -8.95 6.23 -13.12
N GLU A 128 -9.58 5.23 -13.77
CA GLU A 128 -9.53 3.84 -13.28
C GLU A 128 -8.14 3.22 -13.41
N GLU A 129 -7.41 3.49 -14.51
CA GLU A 129 -6.04 3.04 -14.69
C GLU A 129 -5.10 3.67 -13.65
N MET A 130 -5.29 4.96 -13.36
CA MET A 130 -4.54 5.66 -12.33
C MET A 130 -4.79 5.06 -10.94
N ALA A 131 -6.06 4.77 -10.57
CA ALA A 131 -6.39 4.10 -9.32
C ALA A 131 -5.77 2.70 -9.24
N ALA A 132 -5.88 1.91 -10.32
CA ALA A 132 -5.32 0.56 -10.35
C ALA A 132 -3.80 0.55 -10.25
N MET A 133 -3.11 1.42 -10.97
CA MET A 133 -1.65 1.55 -10.92
C MET A 133 -1.18 1.99 -9.53
N LEU A 134 -1.86 2.97 -8.94
CA LEU A 134 -1.55 3.48 -7.60
C LEU A 134 -1.71 2.42 -6.52
N ILE A 135 -2.86 1.75 -6.48
CA ILE A 135 -3.16 0.75 -5.43
C ILE A 135 -2.27 -0.49 -5.56
N ARG A 136 -1.91 -0.89 -6.79
CA ARG A 136 -0.88 -1.93 -7.01
C ARG A 136 0.49 -1.48 -6.51
N ALA A 137 0.91 -0.25 -6.84
CA ALA A 137 2.17 0.32 -6.40
C ALA A 137 2.31 0.37 -4.86
N LEU A 138 1.20 0.55 -4.15
CA LEU A 138 1.14 0.53 -2.69
C LEU A 138 1.08 -0.89 -2.09
N GLY A 139 1.07 -1.95 -2.92
CA GLY A 139 1.05 -3.35 -2.47
C GLY A 139 -0.35 -3.91 -2.14
N TYR A 140 -1.44 -3.20 -2.48
CA TYR A 140 -2.81 -3.57 -2.09
C TYR A 140 -3.60 -4.30 -3.19
N THR A 141 -2.94 -5.02 -4.09
CA THR A 141 -3.60 -5.80 -5.15
C THR A 141 -4.56 -6.86 -4.59
N SER A 142 -4.12 -7.62 -3.59
CA SER A 142 -4.95 -8.65 -2.95
C SER A 142 -6.14 -8.04 -2.20
N LEU A 143 -5.92 -6.93 -1.49
CA LEU A 143 -6.98 -6.18 -0.83
C LEU A 143 -8.01 -5.66 -1.83
N ALA A 144 -7.58 -5.10 -2.96
CA ALA A 144 -8.49 -4.65 -4.01
C ALA A 144 -9.30 -5.83 -4.61
N GLY A 145 -8.69 -7.01 -4.74
CA GLY A 145 -9.39 -8.24 -5.12
C GLY A 145 -10.52 -8.59 -4.14
N TYR A 146 -10.21 -8.61 -2.85
CA TYR A 146 -11.18 -8.85 -1.78
C TYR A 146 -12.32 -7.82 -1.80
N VAL A 147 -12.01 -6.53 -1.83
CA VAL A 147 -12.99 -5.44 -1.80
C VAL A 147 -13.90 -5.45 -3.04
N SER A 148 -13.44 -5.95 -4.18
CA SER A 148 -14.22 -6.01 -5.42
C SER A 148 -15.50 -6.84 -5.29
N GLU A 149 -15.56 -7.76 -4.32
CA GLU A 149 -16.71 -8.64 -4.06
C GLU A 149 -17.84 -7.93 -3.29
N TYR A 150 -17.55 -6.84 -2.60
CA TYR A 150 -18.48 -6.16 -1.69
C TYR A 150 -19.19 -4.94 -2.30
N GLY A 151 -18.85 -4.58 -3.51
CA GLY A 151 -19.46 -3.47 -4.22
C GLY A 151 -18.55 -2.25 -4.32
N CYS A 152 -19.03 -1.25 -5.04
CA CYS A 152 -18.32 0.00 -5.30
C CYS A 152 -19.27 1.17 -5.01
N PRO A 153 -18.81 2.24 -4.36
CA PRO A 153 -19.67 3.39 -4.03
C PRO A 153 -20.11 4.19 -5.27
N PHE A 154 -19.59 3.84 -6.45
CA PHE A 154 -19.86 4.57 -7.70
C PHE A 154 -20.67 3.73 -8.68
N SER A 155 -21.75 4.30 -9.21
CA SER A 155 -22.67 3.61 -10.10
C SER A 155 -22.15 3.41 -11.52
N ASP A 156 -21.17 4.23 -11.95
CA ASP A 156 -20.58 4.21 -13.30
C ASP A 156 -19.31 3.32 -13.40
N VAL A 157 -18.97 2.60 -12.33
CA VAL A 157 -17.79 1.73 -12.30
C VAL A 157 -18.18 0.28 -12.59
N SER A 158 -17.66 -0.28 -13.67
CA SER A 158 -17.86 -1.69 -14.07
C SER A 158 -16.62 -2.55 -13.90
N THR A 159 -15.44 -1.98 -14.13
CA THR A 159 -14.12 -2.60 -14.07
C THR A 159 -13.28 -1.99 -12.94
N ASN A 160 -12.22 -2.67 -12.51
CA ASN A 160 -11.30 -2.18 -11.47
C ASN A 160 -11.99 -1.72 -10.17
N LYS A 161 -13.19 -2.26 -9.86
CA LYS A 161 -14.02 -1.85 -8.72
C LYS A 161 -13.25 -1.78 -7.42
N GLY A 162 -12.53 -2.84 -7.07
CA GLY A 162 -11.78 -2.89 -5.82
C GLY A 162 -10.67 -1.85 -5.75
N PHE A 163 -9.92 -1.63 -6.83
CA PHE A 163 -8.88 -0.60 -6.86
C PHE A 163 -9.44 0.81 -6.67
N ILE A 164 -10.57 1.11 -7.32
CA ILE A 164 -11.25 2.40 -7.20
C ILE A 164 -11.80 2.57 -5.78
N THR A 165 -12.44 1.53 -5.22
CA THR A 165 -13.01 1.57 -3.87
C THR A 165 -11.92 1.80 -2.83
N VAL A 166 -10.83 1.04 -2.88
CA VAL A 166 -9.69 1.21 -1.95
C VAL A 166 -9.08 2.61 -2.06
N ALA A 167 -8.86 3.13 -3.29
CA ALA A 167 -8.34 4.48 -3.48
C ALA A 167 -9.26 5.56 -2.92
N TYR A 168 -10.58 5.36 -3.03
CA TYR A 168 -11.60 6.26 -2.48
C TYR A 168 -11.65 6.21 -0.95
N ASP A 169 -11.71 5.02 -0.37
CA ASP A 169 -11.80 4.83 1.07
C ASP A 169 -10.57 5.37 1.81
N MET A 170 -9.39 5.22 1.22
CA MET A 170 -8.16 5.86 1.71
C MET A 170 -8.16 7.39 1.53
N GLY A 171 -9.10 7.97 0.77
CA GLY A 171 -9.17 9.40 0.50
C GLY A 171 -8.15 9.88 -0.54
N LEU A 172 -7.51 8.97 -1.27
CA LEU A 172 -6.51 9.29 -2.28
C LEU A 172 -7.15 9.84 -3.55
N MET A 173 -8.29 9.26 -3.96
CA MET A 173 -9.05 9.69 -5.11
C MET A 173 -10.52 9.90 -4.74
N GLY A 174 -11.15 10.95 -5.27
CA GLY A 174 -12.58 11.24 -5.08
C GLY A 174 -13.40 10.97 -6.33
N GLY A 175 -14.74 10.95 -6.16
CA GLY A 175 -15.68 10.98 -7.28
C GLY A 175 -15.76 12.36 -7.94
N VAL A 176 -16.47 12.42 -9.07
CA VAL A 176 -16.74 13.66 -9.80
C VAL A 176 -18.11 14.26 -9.47
N GLY A 177 -18.82 13.70 -8.52
CA GLY A 177 -20.14 14.09 -8.00
C GLY A 177 -21.21 13.03 -8.24
N GLN A 178 -22.29 13.08 -7.46
CA GLN A 178 -23.47 12.23 -7.59
C GLN A 178 -23.15 10.73 -7.83
N ASP A 179 -22.49 10.07 -6.90
CA ASP A 179 -22.15 8.65 -7.01
C ASP A 179 -21.38 8.22 -8.31
N ARG A 180 -20.71 9.18 -8.95
CA ARG A 180 -19.92 8.92 -10.17
C ARG A 180 -18.43 9.10 -9.93
N PHE A 181 -17.63 8.18 -10.46
CA PHE A 181 -16.18 8.21 -10.45
C PHE A 181 -15.57 8.74 -11.76
N ASP A 182 -16.27 8.57 -12.88
CA ASP A 182 -15.79 8.80 -14.23
C ASP A 182 -14.55 7.93 -14.59
N PRO A 183 -14.67 6.58 -14.57
CA PRO A 183 -13.54 5.67 -14.67
C PRO A 183 -12.74 5.82 -15.96
N THR A 184 -13.42 6.12 -17.08
CA THR A 184 -12.81 6.28 -18.40
C THR A 184 -12.34 7.71 -18.70
N GLY A 185 -12.65 8.66 -17.82
CA GLY A 185 -12.17 10.03 -17.93
C GLY A 185 -10.65 10.11 -17.86
N ILE A 186 -10.03 10.87 -18.75
CA ILE A 186 -8.57 11.05 -18.77
C ILE A 186 -8.16 11.99 -17.62
N ALA A 187 -7.25 11.52 -16.77
CA ALA A 187 -6.71 12.34 -15.70
C ALA A 187 -5.78 13.44 -16.25
N THR A 188 -5.91 14.64 -15.69
CA THR A 188 -5.00 15.75 -16.02
C THR A 188 -3.75 15.72 -15.11
N ARG A 189 -2.71 16.45 -15.51
CA ARG A 189 -1.44 16.50 -14.78
C ARG A 189 -1.61 17.03 -13.36
N GLU A 190 -2.42 18.07 -13.16
CA GLU A 190 -2.70 18.63 -11.83
C GLU A 190 -3.54 17.67 -10.96
N GLN A 191 -4.42 16.86 -11.55
CA GLN A 191 -5.15 15.82 -10.83
C GLN A 191 -4.21 14.71 -10.35
N ALA A 192 -3.29 14.26 -11.22
CA ALA A 192 -2.27 13.29 -10.87
C ALA A 192 -1.33 13.83 -9.77
N ALA A 193 -0.89 15.09 -9.88
CA ALA A 193 -0.07 15.75 -8.86
C ALA A 193 -0.78 15.76 -7.50
N ALA A 194 -2.07 16.14 -7.47
CA ALA A 194 -2.85 16.16 -6.24
C ALA A 194 -3.01 14.77 -5.59
N VAL A 195 -3.19 13.72 -6.40
CA VAL A 195 -3.25 12.33 -5.91
C VAL A 195 -1.90 11.93 -5.28
N LEU A 196 -0.79 12.14 -5.98
CA LEU A 196 0.53 11.72 -5.50
C LEU A 196 0.99 12.51 -4.26
N VAL A 197 0.63 13.79 -4.15
CA VAL A 197 0.89 14.59 -2.94
C VAL A 197 0.11 14.05 -1.74
N ARG A 198 -1.16 13.65 -1.90
CA ARG A 198 -1.92 13.02 -0.81
C ARG A 198 -1.26 11.73 -0.33
N VAL A 199 -0.80 10.89 -1.27
CA VAL A 199 -0.06 9.68 -0.92
C VAL A 199 1.20 10.03 -0.14
N TYR A 200 2.00 10.97 -0.65
CA TYR A 200 3.20 11.45 0.03
C TYR A 200 2.92 11.94 1.45
N ASP A 201 1.91 12.78 1.62
CA ASP A 201 1.57 13.35 2.93
C ASP A 201 1.11 12.26 3.92
N CYS A 202 0.40 11.23 3.45
CA CYS A 202 0.06 10.07 4.28
C CYS A 202 1.31 9.26 4.66
N LEU A 203 2.14 8.88 3.69
CA LEU A 203 3.29 8.01 3.92
C LEU A 203 4.46 8.72 4.63
N SER A 204 4.58 10.05 4.51
CA SER A 204 5.60 10.83 5.22
C SER A 204 5.28 11.06 6.71
N ALA A 205 4.06 10.78 7.14
CA ALA A 205 3.70 10.83 8.54
C ALA A 205 4.45 9.72 9.31
N ARG A 206 5.13 10.11 10.39
CA ARG A 206 5.88 9.14 11.22
C ARG A 206 4.93 8.48 12.22
N PRO A 207 4.82 7.14 12.20
CA PRO A 207 4.04 6.44 13.22
C PRO A 207 4.63 6.66 14.61
N VAL A 208 3.78 6.95 15.59
CA VAL A 208 4.19 7.17 17.00
C VAL A 208 3.77 5.96 17.82
N GLN A 209 4.75 5.26 18.38
CA GLN A 209 4.48 4.19 19.33
C GLN A 209 4.05 4.77 20.68
N LEU A 210 2.90 4.33 21.15
CA LEU A 210 2.35 4.70 22.45
C LEU A 210 2.71 3.63 23.50
N SER A 211 2.74 4.03 24.76
CA SER A 211 2.78 3.10 25.89
C SER A 211 1.42 2.41 26.06
N SER A 212 1.44 1.19 26.60
CA SER A 212 0.22 0.45 26.94
C SER A 212 -0.65 1.27 27.90
N GLY A 213 -1.98 1.24 27.67
CA GLY A 213 -2.95 1.96 28.49
C GLY A 213 -3.20 3.42 28.10
N SER A 214 -2.76 3.86 26.91
CA SER A 214 -3.07 5.19 26.40
C SER A 214 -4.59 5.41 26.20
N ALA A 215 -5.04 6.67 26.35
CA ALA A 215 -6.45 7.05 26.21
C ALA A 215 -6.96 7.12 24.76
N TYR A 216 -6.24 6.51 23.81
CA TYR A 216 -6.64 6.45 22.41
C TYR A 216 -7.61 5.28 22.16
N ARG A 217 -8.55 5.47 21.24
CA ARG A 217 -9.35 4.37 20.71
C ARG A 217 -8.43 3.41 19.98
N GLN A 218 -8.48 2.13 20.34
CA GLN A 218 -7.60 1.11 19.77
C GLN A 218 -8.35 0.22 18.78
N ILE A 219 -7.71 -0.09 17.66
CA ILE A 219 -8.11 -1.14 16.72
C ILE A 219 -7.13 -2.29 16.94
N ALA A 220 -7.64 -3.45 17.37
CA ALA A 220 -6.84 -4.66 17.47
C ALA A 220 -6.54 -5.21 16.06
N VAL A 221 -5.29 -5.62 15.86
CA VAL A 221 -4.85 -6.30 14.63
C VAL A 221 -4.31 -7.66 15.05
N ASP A 222 -5.13 -8.66 14.90
CA ASP A 222 -4.80 -10.02 15.32
C ASP A 222 -4.12 -10.82 14.20
N THR A 223 -3.41 -11.89 14.58
CA THR A 223 -2.91 -12.90 13.64
C THR A 223 -4.03 -13.88 13.29
N PRO A 224 -4.02 -14.50 12.10
CA PRO A 224 -4.99 -15.54 11.73
C PRO A 224 -5.01 -16.68 12.74
N ARG A 225 -6.20 -17.17 13.08
CA ARG A 225 -6.41 -18.30 13.99
C ARG A 225 -7.56 -19.18 13.54
N ALA A 226 -7.54 -20.44 13.94
CA ALA A 226 -8.62 -21.40 13.71
C ALA A 226 -9.08 -22.03 15.02
N SER A 227 -10.33 -22.46 15.09
CA SER A 227 -10.90 -23.11 16.27
C SER A 227 -10.58 -24.61 16.30
N GLN A 228 -10.42 -25.17 17.50
CA GLN A 228 -10.17 -26.61 17.68
C GLN A 228 -11.33 -27.45 17.10
N GLY A 229 -10.98 -28.48 16.35
CA GLY A 229 -11.95 -29.39 15.71
C GLY A 229 -12.47 -28.94 14.36
N ASP A 230 -12.16 -27.71 13.93
CA ASP A 230 -12.51 -27.24 12.60
C ASP A 230 -11.59 -27.88 11.54
N ALA A 231 -12.12 -28.10 10.34
CA ALA A 231 -11.27 -28.30 9.18
C ALA A 231 -10.42 -27.03 8.96
N LEU A 232 -9.19 -27.20 8.48
CA LEU A 232 -8.37 -26.04 8.10
C LEU A 232 -9.18 -25.16 7.17
N PRO A 233 -9.38 -23.89 7.51
CA PRO A 233 -10.11 -22.99 6.63
C PRO A 233 -9.37 -22.92 5.28
N THR A 234 -10.10 -23.10 4.20
CA THR A 234 -9.56 -22.96 2.83
C THR A 234 -9.14 -21.54 2.51
N THR A 235 -9.66 -20.58 3.28
CA THR A 235 -9.30 -19.17 3.24
C THR A 235 -9.06 -18.71 4.68
N PRO A 236 -7.80 -18.59 5.14
CA PRO A 236 -7.51 -17.95 6.43
C PRO A 236 -8.09 -16.53 6.45
N LEU A 237 -8.52 -16.07 7.61
CA LEU A 237 -8.87 -14.68 7.84
C LEU A 237 -7.74 -13.79 7.34
N GLU A 238 -8.07 -12.75 6.60
CA GLU A 238 -7.10 -11.82 6.02
C GLU A 238 -6.89 -10.63 6.99
N PRO A 239 -5.83 -10.62 7.83
CA PRO A 239 -5.66 -9.59 8.86
C PRO A 239 -5.64 -8.17 8.29
N LEU A 240 -5.14 -8.01 7.06
CA LEU A 240 -5.11 -6.74 6.38
C LEU A 240 -6.51 -6.31 5.91
N ALA A 241 -7.33 -7.25 5.45
CA ALA A 241 -8.72 -7.00 5.05
C ALA A 241 -9.58 -6.65 6.28
N GLU A 242 -9.43 -7.34 7.40
CA GLU A 242 -10.13 -7.03 8.65
C GLU A 242 -9.74 -5.64 9.18
N LEU A 243 -8.47 -5.29 9.16
CA LEU A 243 -8.00 -3.95 9.51
C LEU A 243 -8.57 -2.90 8.58
N TYR A 244 -8.58 -3.15 7.27
CA TYR A 244 -9.16 -2.25 6.28
C TYR A 244 -10.64 -1.99 6.55
N GLU A 245 -11.44 -3.04 6.78
CA GLU A 245 -12.88 -2.91 7.07
C GLU A 245 -13.13 -2.09 8.35
N ALA A 246 -12.36 -2.35 9.41
CA ALA A 246 -12.46 -1.59 10.65
C ALA A 246 -12.11 -0.10 10.44
N LEU A 247 -11.06 0.20 9.68
CA LEU A 247 -10.66 1.57 9.36
C LEU A 247 -11.71 2.28 8.49
N ARG A 248 -12.25 1.58 7.49
CA ARG A 248 -13.31 2.08 6.62
C ARG A 248 -14.57 2.42 7.41
N GLU A 249 -15.08 1.48 8.21
CA GLU A 249 -16.26 1.70 9.06
C GLU A 249 -16.10 2.88 10.01
N MET A 250 -14.91 2.99 10.64
CA MET A 250 -14.63 4.13 11.52
C MET A 250 -14.65 5.46 10.77
N LYS A 251 -14.10 5.51 9.57
CA LYS A 251 -14.09 6.71 8.74
C LYS A 251 -15.50 7.07 8.28
N GLU A 252 -16.29 6.10 7.81
CA GLU A 252 -17.70 6.28 7.40
C GLU A 252 -18.58 6.78 8.55
N THR A 253 -18.32 6.32 9.77
CA THR A 253 -19.05 6.75 11.00
C THR A 253 -18.52 8.06 11.59
N GLY A 254 -17.55 8.72 10.94
CA GLY A 254 -17.04 10.03 11.34
C GLY A 254 -16.14 9.99 12.57
N VAL A 255 -15.49 8.86 12.84
CA VAL A 255 -14.51 8.76 13.93
C VAL A 255 -13.27 9.61 13.60
N ASP A 256 -12.77 10.34 14.58
CA ASP A 256 -11.53 11.09 14.46
C ASP A 256 -10.33 10.13 14.40
N MET A 257 -9.82 9.87 13.20
CA MET A 257 -8.69 8.97 12.97
C MET A 257 -7.40 9.45 13.64
N SER A 258 -7.25 10.76 13.87
CA SER A 258 -6.07 11.31 14.57
C SER A 258 -6.02 10.91 16.05
N ARG A 259 -7.14 10.48 16.62
CA ARG A 259 -7.28 10.00 18.01
C ARG A 259 -7.44 8.48 18.10
N THR A 260 -7.14 7.78 17.01
CA THR A 260 -7.16 6.33 16.91
C THR A 260 -5.73 5.80 16.92
N ALA A 261 -5.52 4.62 17.49
CA ALA A 261 -4.24 3.91 17.47
C ALA A 261 -4.44 2.46 17.06
N LEU A 262 -3.51 1.91 16.29
CA LEU A 262 -3.46 0.46 16.04
C LEU A 262 -2.87 -0.24 17.27
N ARG A 263 -3.50 -1.33 17.70
CA ARG A 263 -2.93 -2.24 18.69
C ARG A 263 -2.40 -3.47 17.97
N LEU A 264 -1.10 -3.54 17.78
CA LEU A 264 -0.39 -4.59 17.06
C LEU A 264 0.13 -5.62 18.06
N THR A 265 0.01 -6.91 17.74
CA THR A 265 0.55 -8.00 18.54
C THR A 265 1.96 -8.34 18.07
N ALA A 266 2.93 -8.44 18.98
CA ALA A 266 4.33 -8.71 18.64
C ALA A 266 4.66 -10.21 18.52
N GLY A 267 3.73 -11.09 18.89
CA GLY A 267 3.92 -12.53 18.85
C GLY A 267 3.31 -13.20 17.63
N GLY A 268 2.89 -14.44 17.81
CA GLY A 268 2.28 -15.25 16.77
C GLY A 268 1.12 -16.12 17.28
N MET A 269 0.51 -16.84 16.35
CA MET A 269 -0.52 -17.83 16.62
C MET A 269 -0.11 -19.16 15.98
N ARG A 270 0.12 -20.17 16.81
CA ARG A 270 0.40 -21.52 16.36
C ARG A 270 -0.89 -22.29 16.18
N THR A 271 -1.12 -22.83 15.00
CA THR A 271 -2.20 -23.81 14.73
C THR A 271 -1.57 -25.17 14.49
N LEU A 272 -1.89 -26.12 15.35
CA LEU A 272 -1.47 -27.52 15.25
C LEU A 272 -2.56 -28.33 14.56
N THR A 273 -2.18 -29.14 13.58
CA THR A 273 -3.11 -29.94 12.77
C THR A 273 -2.67 -31.39 12.66
N SER A 274 -3.65 -32.31 12.47
CA SER A 274 -3.43 -33.69 12.08
C SER A 274 -4.52 -34.09 11.10
N ASP A 275 -4.17 -34.77 10.02
CA ASP A 275 -5.10 -35.24 8.97
C ASP A 275 -6.04 -34.15 8.45
N GLY A 276 -5.56 -32.89 8.41
CA GLY A 276 -6.33 -31.73 7.93
C GLY A 276 -7.28 -31.10 8.96
N TYR A 277 -7.29 -31.57 10.20
CA TYR A 277 -8.11 -31.01 11.30
C TYR A 277 -7.25 -30.25 12.30
N VAL A 278 -7.81 -29.17 12.82
CA VAL A 278 -7.17 -28.36 13.87
C VAL A 278 -7.25 -29.08 15.20
N LEU A 279 -6.11 -29.33 15.83
CA LEU A 279 -5.99 -29.89 17.17
C LEU A 279 -5.98 -28.80 18.23
N SER A 280 -5.23 -27.74 18.00
CA SER A 280 -5.17 -26.59 18.91
C SER A 280 -4.79 -25.32 18.14
N SER A 281 -5.10 -24.15 18.74
CA SER A 281 -4.59 -22.84 18.33
C SER A 281 -4.13 -22.11 19.58
N ASP A 282 -2.83 -21.88 19.70
CA ASP A 282 -2.19 -21.33 20.88
C ASP A 282 -1.41 -20.05 20.52
N PRO A 283 -1.53 -18.96 21.31
CA PRO A 283 -0.72 -17.78 21.11
C PRO A 283 0.73 -18.07 21.49
N LEU A 284 1.65 -17.47 20.75
CA LEU A 284 3.09 -17.47 21.05
C LEU A 284 3.55 -16.06 21.33
N THR A 285 4.45 -15.91 22.29
CA THR A 285 5.16 -14.65 22.52
C THR A 285 6.15 -14.39 21.39
N ALA A 286 6.62 -13.14 21.29
CA ALA A 286 7.65 -12.78 20.33
C ALA A 286 8.96 -13.58 20.53
N GLU A 287 9.32 -13.87 21.80
CA GLU A 287 10.51 -14.65 22.14
C GLU A 287 10.37 -16.12 21.70
N GLU A 288 9.19 -16.73 21.90
CA GLU A 288 8.89 -18.10 21.44
C GLU A 288 8.90 -18.22 19.92
N VAL A 289 8.43 -17.20 19.18
CA VAL A 289 8.52 -17.15 17.72
C VAL A 289 9.99 -17.04 17.28
N GLU A 290 10.80 -16.19 17.92
CA GLU A 290 12.21 -16.05 17.59
C GLU A 290 13.01 -17.34 17.85
N GLU A 291 12.75 -18.01 18.98
CA GLU A 291 13.35 -19.32 19.27
C GLU A 291 12.95 -20.39 18.25
N LEU A 292 11.68 -20.38 17.82
CA LEU A 292 11.17 -21.32 16.82
C LEU A 292 11.85 -21.11 15.45
N LEU A 293 11.95 -19.88 15.00
CA LEU A 293 12.59 -19.52 13.71
C LEU A 293 14.10 -19.81 13.69
N GLY A 294 14.73 -19.95 14.86
CA GLY A 294 16.13 -20.39 14.99
C GLY A 294 16.35 -21.88 14.80
N GLN A 295 15.31 -22.70 14.70
CA GLN A 295 15.42 -24.15 14.56
C GLN A 295 15.64 -24.57 13.10
N PRO A 296 16.50 -25.58 12.83
CA PRO A 296 16.88 -25.96 11.48
C PRO A 296 15.78 -26.60 10.63
N ASP A 297 14.74 -27.14 11.28
CA ASP A 297 13.63 -27.85 10.62
C ASP A 297 12.39 -26.97 10.44
N VAL A 298 12.50 -25.66 10.71
CA VAL A 298 11.43 -24.68 10.56
C VAL A 298 11.60 -23.93 9.25
N ASN A 299 10.60 -24.01 8.38
CA ASN A 299 10.57 -23.28 7.12
C ASN A 299 9.79 -21.97 7.30
N ASP A 300 10.43 -20.86 7.02
CA ASP A 300 9.88 -19.52 7.14
C ASP A 300 9.44 -18.97 5.78
N TYR A 301 8.27 -18.32 5.75
CA TYR A 301 7.62 -17.81 4.54
C TYR A 301 6.95 -16.46 4.80
N TYR A 302 6.70 -15.74 3.72
CA TYR A 302 5.84 -14.55 3.73
C TYR A 302 4.68 -14.73 2.77
N SER A 303 3.50 -14.32 3.17
CA SER A 303 2.30 -14.34 2.34
C SER A 303 1.95 -12.94 1.86
N GLU A 304 2.19 -12.66 0.60
CA GLU A 304 1.77 -11.43 -0.06
C GLU A 304 0.25 -11.21 0.03
N ARG A 305 -0.51 -12.28 -0.02
CA ARG A 305 -1.98 -12.21 0.08
C ARG A 305 -2.44 -11.68 1.44
N TYR A 306 -1.82 -12.18 2.52
CA TYR A 306 -2.22 -11.84 3.89
C TYR A 306 -1.35 -10.75 4.50
N GLN A 307 -0.31 -10.32 3.78
CA GLN A 307 0.70 -9.38 4.28
C GLN A 307 1.16 -9.78 5.69
N SER A 308 1.48 -11.07 5.84
CA SER A 308 1.85 -11.68 7.11
C SER A 308 2.88 -12.79 6.90
N ALA A 309 3.83 -12.87 7.83
CA ALA A 309 4.79 -13.95 7.87
C ALA A 309 4.19 -15.20 8.51
N TYR A 310 4.67 -16.37 8.07
CA TYR A 310 4.31 -17.63 8.67
C TYR A 310 5.44 -18.64 8.55
N CYS A 311 5.52 -19.57 9.51
CA CYS A 311 6.41 -20.70 9.39
C CYS A 311 5.66 -22.02 9.53
N ILE A 312 6.25 -23.07 8.99
CA ILE A 312 5.71 -24.44 9.01
C ILE A 312 6.79 -25.38 9.54
N TYR A 313 6.39 -26.27 10.45
CA TYR A 313 7.22 -27.36 10.93
C TYR A 313 6.39 -28.59 11.34
N GLU A 314 7.04 -29.73 11.45
CA GLU A 314 6.42 -30.98 11.87
C GLU A 314 6.91 -31.35 13.29
N PRO A 315 6.13 -31.08 14.35
CA PRO A 315 6.53 -31.45 15.72
C PRO A 315 6.66 -32.94 15.91
N ASN A 316 5.99 -33.73 15.08
CA ASN A 316 6.12 -35.18 14.96
C ASN A 316 5.54 -35.65 13.61
N PRO A 317 5.74 -36.93 13.18
CA PRO A 317 5.34 -37.42 11.86
C PRO A 317 3.83 -37.40 11.56
N TYR A 318 2.98 -37.12 12.54
CA TYR A 318 1.52 -37.12 12.39
C TYR A 318 0.91 -35.72 12.50
N GLN A 319 1.72 -34.72 12.75
CA GLN A 319 1.24 -33.36 13.02
C GLN A 319 2.03 -32.33 12.22
N THR A 320 1.31 -31.33 11.73
CA THR A 320 1.90 -30.13 11.13
C THR A 320 1.49 -28.93 11.96
N ALA A 321 2.45 -28.09 12.26
CA ALA A 321 2.25 -26.80 12.90
C ALA A 321 2.44 -25.68 11.88
N VAL A 322 1.48 -24.76 11.82
CA VAL A 322 1.57 -23.51 11.09
C VAL A 322 1.54 -22.38 12.11
N VAL A 323 2.54 -21.52 12.08
CA VAL A 323 2.61 -20.36 12.97
C VAL A 323 2.54 -19.11 12.13
N TRP A 324 1.45 -18.37 12.24
CA TRP A 324 1.35 -17.01 11.73
C TRP A 324 1.92 -16.05 12.74
N TYR A 325 2.78 -15.12 12.31
CA TYR A 325 3.42 -14.21 13.24
C TYR A 325 3.65 -12.82 12.60
N GLN A 326 3.95 -11.84 13.43
CA GLN A 326 4.24 -10.48 13.01
C GLN A 326 5.74 -10.33 12.77
N SER A 327 6.16 -10.39 11.51
CA SER A 327 7.47 -9.91 11.09
C SER A 327 7.49 -8.38 10.99
N ASP A 328 8.69 -7.82 10.86
CA ASP A 328 8.85 -6.38 10.64
C ASP A 328 8.10 -5.91 9.37
N GLU A 329 8.10 -6.73 8.32
CA GLU A 329 7.39 -6.48 7.08
C GLU A 329 5.87 -6.51 7.27
N SER A 330 5.35 -7.50 8.01
CA SER A 330 3.94 -7.58 8.37
C SER A 330 3.46 -6.36 9.17
N LEU A 331 4.27 -5.90 10.12
CA LEU A 331 3.99 -4.69 10.91
C LEU A 331 4.00 -3.44 10.03
N ALA A 332 4.99 -3.34 9.14
CA ALA A 332 5.11 -2.22 8.20
C ALA A 332 3.88 -2.10 7.31
N ALA A 333 3.39 -3.20 6.73
CA ALA A 333 2.19 -3.22 5.88
C ALA A 333 0.94 -2.71 6.63
N LYS A 334 0.76 -3.13 7.90
CA LYS A 334 -0.38 -2.69 8.73
C LYS A 334 -0.27 -1.22 9.15
N LEU A 335 0.94 -0.77 9.50
CA LEU A 335 1.19 0.63 9.81
C LEU A 335 0.96 1.53 8.58
N GLN A 336 1.43 1.10 7.40
CA GLN A 336 1.20 1.81 6.15
C GLN A 336 -0.29 1.95 5.84
N LEU A 337 -1.08 0.88 6.01
CA LEU A 337 -2.52 0.96 5.84
C LEU A 337 -3.16 1.95 6.83
N GLY A 338 -2.74 1.91 8.09
CA GLY A 338 -3.17 2.88 9.10
C GLY A 338 -2.88 4.34 8.69
N LEU A 339 -1.66 4.62 8.21
CA LEU A 339 -1.25 5.95 7.74
C LEU A 339 -2.13 6.44 6.57
N LEU A 340 -2.46 5.57 5.63
CA LEU A 340 -3.34 5.91 4.49
C LEU A 340 -4.77 6.25 4.92
N PHE A 341 -5.21 5.75 6.08
CA PHE A 341 -6.48 6.15 6.72
C PHE A 341 -6.33 7.30 7.74
N GLY A 342 -5.13 7.84 7.94
CA GLY A 342 -4.86 8.93 8.86
C GLY A 342 -4.59 8.50 10.30
N VAL A 343 -4.39 7.20 10.58
CA VAL A 343 -4.00 6.68 11.89
C VAL A 343 -2.48 6.69 11.99
N THR A 344 -1.94 7.58 12.82
CA THR A 344 -0.49 7.78 12.97
C THR A 344 0.07 7.22 14.29
N ARG A 345 -0.72 6.50 15.07
CA ARG A 345 -0.33 5.98 16.38
C ARG A 345 -0.55 4.49 16.51
N TYR A 346 0.30 3.82 17.27
CA TYR A 346 0.17 2.40 17.52
C TYR A 346 0.72 2.01 18.90
N THR A 347 0.23 0.87 19.43
CA THR A 347 0.84 0.12 20.54
C THR A 347 1.34 -1.22 20.00
N LEU A 348 2.40 -1.74 20.61
CA LEU A 348 2.93 -3.08 20.32
C LEU A 348 2.89 -3.88 21.63
N GLU A 349 2.08 -4.93 21.67
CA GLU A 349 1.82 -5.77 22.86
C GLU A 349 2.25 -7.22 22.63
#